data_707428d1018f398836979d997801097b
#
_entry.id   707428d1018f398836979d997801097b
#
_cell.length_a   1.000
_cell.length_b   1.000
_cell.length_c   1.000
_cell.angle_alpha   90.00
_cell.angle_beta   90.00
_cell.angle_gamma   90.00
#
_symmetry.space_group_name_H-M   'P 1'
#
loop_
_entity.id
_entity.type
_entity.pdbx_description
1 polymer ?
#
loop_
_entity_poly.entity_id
_entity_poly.type
_entity_poly.pdbx_seq_one_letter_code
_entity_poly.pdbx_strand_id
1 'polypeptide(L)'
;MKTIEVAAAVIVDSFENTTAVFATERGYGEFKGQWEFPGGKIEEGEDKKTALIREIKEELNANIEIDSYFATIDYTYPNFHMIMDCYICNIDDFAINEEIHDEAKWLTKDELDSVNWLAADEKIVNKLKIYLSSKIAVSACLLGDNCRYNGKNNYNEEIEHLLKDKEVYKICPEILTGLSIPRKPVEIKDNKVITQDNEDMTEIFLHGVDMAWEKLKDKNIDLAILKANSPTCGSKTIYDGTFSHTLVEGNGLFAKLLKDNKIMVISEKDIE
;
A
#
# COMPACT_ATOMS: atom_id res chain seq x y z
N MET A 1 -20.58 -18.60 -9.36
CA MET A 1 -20.34 -17.18 -9.68
C MET A 1 -19.47 -17.19 -10.93
N LYS A 2 -19.70 -16.26 -11.87
CA LYS A 2 -18.88 -16.17 -13.09
C LYS A 2 -17.54 -15.57 -12.76
N THR A 3 -16.44 -16.19 -13.19
CA THR A 3 -15.09 -15.61 -13.12
C THR A 3 -14.81 -14.84 -14.40
N ILE A 4 -14.22 -13.65 -14.28
CA ILE A 4 -13.80 -12.79 -15.37
C ILE A 4 -12.30 -12.59 -15.22
N GLU A 5 -11.55 -12.86 -16.29
CA GLU A 5 -10.12 -12.57 -16.37
C GLU A 5 -9.91 -11.24 -17.09
N VAL A 6 -9.08 -10.38 -16.54
CA VAL A 6 -8.82 -9.01 -17.01
C VAL A 6 -7.32 -8.79 -17.08
N ALA A 7 -6.87 -8.03 -18.09
CA ALA A 7 -5.53 -7.46 -18.15
C ALA A 7 -5.62 -5.94 -18.03
N ALA A 8 -4.85 -5.34 -17.13
CA ALA A 8 -4.83 -3.91 -16.85
C ALA A 8 -3.42 -3.31 -17.03
N ALA A 9 -3.37 -2.10 -17.58
CA ALA A 9 -2.13 -1.35 -17.79
C ALA A 9 -1.90 -0.35 -16.66
N VAL A 10 -0.88 -0.58 -15.86
CA VAL A 10 -0.29 0.44 -15.00
C VAL A 10 0.64 1.28 -15.88
N ILE A 11 0.07 2.29 -16.52
CA ILE A 11 0.81 3.15 -17.44
C ILE A 11 1.59 4.17 -16.62
N VAL A 12 2.91 4.20 -16.81
CA VAL A 12 3.85 5.08 -16.12
C VAL A 12 4.38 6.16 -17.07
N ASP A 13 4.71 7.33 -16.52
CA ASP A 13 5.27 8.46 -17.27
C ASP A 13 6.69 8.18 -17.81
N SER A 14 7.45 7.31 -17.13
CA SER A 14 8.78 6.88 -17.54
C SER A 14 9.15 5.57 -16.84
N PHE A 15 9.81 4.64 -17.54
CA PHE A 15 10.33 3.42 -16.91
C PHE A 15 11.57 3.68 -16.02
N GLU A 16 12.40 4.67 -16.38
CA GLU A 16 13.66 4.93 -15.68
C GLU A 16 13.46 5.79 -14.43
N ASN A 17 12.53 6.74 -14.48
CA ASN A 17 12.28 7.69 -13.40
C ASN A 17 10.78 7.95 -13.27
N THR A 18 10.05 6.92 -12.83
CA THR A 18 8.60 6.96 -12.67
C THR A 18 8.20 7.93 -11.57
N THR A 19 7.36 8.91 -11.91
CA THR A 19 6.82 9.89 -10.96
C THR A 19 5.31 9.88 -10.88
N ALA A 20 4.63 9.40 -11.91
CA ALA A 20 3.18 9.37 -12.01
C ALA A 20 2.68 8.12 -12.74
N VAL A 21 1.43 7.77 -12.48
CA VAL A 21 0.68 6.73 -13.19
C VAL A 21 -0.57 7.32 -13.83
N PHE A 22 -0.95 6.78 -14.97
CA PHE A 22 -2.14 7.22 -15.68
C PHE A 22 -3.36 6.42 -15.22
N ALA A 23 -4.47 7.13 -15.02
CA ALA A 23 -5.75 6.56 -14.64
C ALA A 23 -6.89 7.21 -15.43
N THR A 24 -7.97 6.50 -15.58
CA THR A 24 -9.18 6.95 -16.29
C THR A 24 -10.41 6.89 -15.41
N GLU A 25 -11.33 7.82 -15.58
CA GLU A 25 -12.65 7.81 -14.95
C GLU A 25 -13.65 7.12 -15.87
N ARG A 26 -14.31 6.11 -15.36
CA ARG A 26 -15.29 5.31 -16.10
C ARG A 26 -16.55 6.12 -16.45
N GLY A 27 -16.86 6.24 -17.75
CA GLY A 27 -17.95 7.06 -18.28
C GLY A 27 -19.31 6.37 -18.30
N TYR A 28 -19.41 5.05 -18.01
CA TYR A 28 -20.64 4.27 -18.19
C TYR A 28 -20.82 3.13 -17.18
N GLY A 29 -22.05 2.59 -17.16
CA GLY A 29 -22.39 1.38 -16.40
C GLY A 29 -22.55 1.57 -14.89
N GLU A 30 -22.53 0.47 -14.15
CA GLU A 30 -22.74 0.42 -12.70
C GLU A 30 -21.66 1.20 -11.92
N PHE A 31 -20.44 1.25 -12.47
CA PHE A 31 -19.28 1.87 -11.84
C PHE A 31 -18.93 3.25 -12.43
N LYS A 32 -19.86 3.91 -13.12
CA LYS A 32 -19.64 5.26 -13.65
C LYS A 32 -19.17 6.23 -12.58
N GLY A 33 -18.16 7.04 -12.91
CA GLY A 33 -17.55 8.03 -12.01
C GLY A 33 -16.52 7.43 -11.04
N GLN A 34 -16.21 6.13 -11.17
CA GLN A 34 -15.07 5.54 -10.45
C GLN A 34 -13.85 5.46 -11.38
N TRP A 35 -12.68 5.50 -10.75
CA TRP A 35 -11.40 5.49 -11.44
C TRP A 35 -10.83 4.08 -11.55
N GLU A 36 -10.18 3.80 -12.67
CA GLU A 36 -9.62 2.51 -12.99
C GLU A 36 -8.30 2.64 -13.75
N PHE A 37 -7.53 1.56 -13.77
CA PHE A 37 -6.41 1.43 -14.70
C PHE A 37 -6.95 0.92 -16.03
N PRO A 38 -6.56 1.54 -17.19
CA PRO A 38 -7.06 1.15 -18.50
C PRO A 38 -6.79 -0.32 -18.80
N GLY A 39 -7.73 -0.99 -19.44
CA GLY A 39 -7.65 -2.40 -19.79
C GLY A 39 -9.00 -3.08 -19.79
N GLY A 40 -9.02 -4.40 -20.04
CA GLY A 40 -10.28 -5.08 -20.15
C GLY A 40 -10.17 -6.60 -20.13
N LYS A 41 -11.25 -7.24 -20.60
CA LYS A 41 -11.40 -8.69 -20.53
C LYS A 41 -10.50 -9.39 -21.51
N ILE A 42 -9.93 -10.51 -21.05
CA ILE A 42 -9.21 -11.43 -21.91
C ILE A 42 -10.25 -12.28 -22.66
N GLU A 43 -10.22 -12.27 -23.99
CA GLU A 43 -11.12 -13.05 -24.83
C GLU A 43 -10.67 -14.52 -24.92
N GLU A 44 -11.58 -15.40 -25.34
CA GLU A 44 -11.30 -16.82 -25.45
C GLU A 44 -10.18 -17.09 -26.47
N GLY A 45 -9.09 -17.71 -26.03
CA GLY A 45 -7.91 -18.01 -26.84
C GLY A 45 -6.91 -16.87 -26.98
N GLU A 46 -7.14 -15.74 -26.33
CA GLU A 46 -6.24 -14.59 -26.30
C GLU A 46 -5.25 -14.69 -25.13
N ASP A 47 -4.00 -14.34 -25.32
CA ASP A 47 -3.06 -14.18 -24.22
C ASP A 47 -3.19 -12.79 -23.57
N LYS A 48 -2.79 -12.69 -22.29
CA LYS A 48 -2.98 -11.51 -21.45
C LYS A 48 -2.38 -10.23 -22.04
N LYS A 49 -1.20 -10.31 -22.68
CA LYS A 49 -0.54 -9.14 -23.25
C LYS A 49 -1.21 -8.70 -24.56
N THR A 50 -1.66 -9.65 -25.36
CA THR A 50 -2.44 -9.37 -26.58
C THR A 50 -3.76 -8.68 -26.24
N ALA A 51 -4.49 -9.20 -25.23
CA ALA A 51 -5.70 -8.57 -24.72
C ALA A 51 -5.44 -7.12 -24.27
N LEU A 52 -4.38 -6.91 -23.49
CA LEU A 52 -4.03 -5.59 -23.00
C LEU A 52 -3.73 -4.60 -24.15
N ILE A 53 -2.95 -5.02 -25.15
CA ILE A 53 -2.64 -4.17 -26.33
C ILE A 53 -3.92 -3.80 -27.08
N ARG A 54 -4.84 -4.75 -27.28
CA ARG A 54 -6.13 -4.52 -27.94
C ARG A 54 -6.99 -3.52 -27.16
N GLU A 55 -7.17 -3.74 -25.84
CA GLU A 55 -7.99 -2.88 -24.99
C GLU A 55 -7.44 -1.44 -24.96
N ILE A 56 -6.13 -1.27 -24.78
CA ILE A 56 -5.52 0.08 -24.79
C ILE A 56 -5.68 0.75 -26.15
N LYS A 57 -5.65 -0.01 -27.24
CA LYS A 57 -5.92 0.54 -28.57
C LYS A 57 -7.37 0.99 -28.72
N GLU A 58 -8.31 0.27 -28.15
CA GLU A 58 -9.75 0.59 -28.17
C GLU A 58 -10.10 1.78 -27.28
N GLU A 59 -9.53 1.83 -26.05
CA GLU A 59 -9.86 2.83 -25.03
C GLU A 59 -9.10 4.13 -25.19
N LEU A 60 -7.82 4.07 -25.56
CA LEU A 60 -6.91 5.22 -25.59
C LEU A 60 -6.40 5.56 -26.99
N ASN A 61 -6.74 4.76 -28.00
CA ASN A 61 -6.19 4.87 -29.35
C ASN A 61 -4.64 4.93 -29.37
N ALA A 62 -3.97 4.35 -28.39
CA ALA A 62 -2.54 4.36 -28.18
C ALA A 62 -1.90 3.02 -28.54
N ASN A 63 -0.56 3.03 -28.73
CA ASN A 63 0.24 1.82 -28.70
C ASN A 63 0.98 1.79 -27.37
N ILE A 64 1.01 0.61 -26.73
CA ILE A 64 1.71 0.45 -25.46
C ILE A 64 2.98 -0.35 -25.61
N GLU A 65 3.99 0.00 -24.83
CA GLU A 65 5.15 -0.82 -24.53
C GLU A 65 4.93 -1.48 -23.16
N ILE A 66 4.95 -2.81 -23.10
CA ILE A 66 4.80 -3.59 -21.88
C ILE A 66 6.18 -3.97 -21.37
N ASP A 67 6.59 -3.40 -20.23
CA ASP A 67 7.87 -3.69 -19.59
C ASP A 67 7.79 -5.00 -18.79
N SER A 68 7.02 -5.00 -17.71
CA SER A 68 7.02 -6.08 -16.72
C SER A 68 5.64 -6.38 -16.14
N TYR A 69 5.49 -7.59 -15.61
CA TYR A 69 4.36 -7.96 -14.77
C TYR A 69 4.47 -7.23 -13.42
N PHE A 70 3.36 -6.69 -12.94
CA PHE A 70 3.30 -5.95 -11.68
C PHE A 70 2.63 -6.72 -10.56
N ALA A 71 1.38 -7.13 -10.76
CA ALA A 71 0.61 -7.85 -9.73
C ALA A 71 -0.60 -8.59 -10.35
N THR A 72 -1.09 -9.62 -9.65
CA THR A 72 -2.44 -10.16 -9.88
C THR A 72 -3.35 -9.73 -8.73
N ILE A 73 -4.51 -9.21 -9.05
CA ILE A 73 -5.58 -8.87 -8.12
C ILE A 73 -6.69 -9.90 -8.25
N ASP A 74 -6.98 -10.57 -7.15
CA ASP A 74 -8.10 -11.48 -6.98
C ASP A 74 -9.17 -10.77 -6.15
N TYR A 75 -10.31 -10.41 -6.78
CA TYR A 75 -11.35 -9.65 -6.13
C TYR A 75 -12.74 -10.19 -6.45
N THR A 76 -13.59 -10.30 -5.43
CA THR A 76 -14.95 -10.77 -5.58
C THR A 76 -15.95 -9.61 -5.42
N TYR A 77 -16.55 -9.22 -6.52
CA TYR A 77 -17.71 -8.32 -6.52
C TYR A 77 -19.00 -9.10 -6.18
N PRO A 78 -20.09 -8.44 -5.78
CA PRO A 78 -21.35 -9.13 -5.45
C PRO A 78 -21.87 -10.07 -6.55
N ASN A 79 -21.64 -9.73 -7.83
CA ASN A 79 -22.21 -10.40 -8.99
C ASN A 79 -21.21 -11.28 -9.77
N PHE A 80 -19.91 -11.09 -9.59
CA PHE A 80 -18.85 -11.83 -10.30
C PHE A 80 -17.54 -11.84 -9.51
N HIS A 81 -16.70 -12.78 -9.87
CA HIS A 81 -15.33 -12.89 -9.38
C HIS A 81 -14.38 -12.40 -10.47
N MET A 82 -13.37 -11.60 -10.11
CA MET A 82 -12.41 -11.03 -11.05
C MET A 82 -10.98 -11.44 -10.68
N ILE A 83 -10.24 -11.86 -11.70
CA ILE A 83 -8.80 -12.03 -11.64
C ILE A 83 -8.21 -11.02 -12.63
N MET A 84 -7.47 -10.04 -12.13
CA MET A 84 -6.90 -8.97 -12.93
C MET A 84 -5.38 -9.01 -12.86
N ASP A 85 -4.74 -9.26 -14.01
CA ASP A 85 -3.30 -9.20 -14.15
C ASP A 85 -2.86 -7.82 -14.61
N CYS A 86 -2.01 -7.18 -13.82
CA CYS A 86 -1.55 -5.82 -14.04
C CYS A 86 -0.11 -5.81 -14.55
N TYR A 87 0.18 -4.97 -15.51
CA TYR A 87 1.49 -4.83 -16.14
C TYR A 87 1.97 -3.38 -16.11
N ILE A 88 3.24 -3.16 -15.83
CA ILE A 88 3.88 -1.84 -16.00
C ILE A 88 4.03 -1.58 -17.49
N CYS A 89 3.50 -0.46 -17.93
CA CYS A 89 3.44 -0.07 -19.34
C CYS A 89 3.85 1.39 -19.52
N ASN A 90 4.27 1.74 -20.73
CA ASN A 90 4.38 3.11 -21.18
C ASN A 90 3.58 3.26 -22.47
N ILE A 91 3.12 4.47 -22.77
CA ILE A 91 2.37 4.78 -24.00
C ILE A 91 2.99 5.98 -24.71
N ASP A 92 2.86 5.98 -26.05
CA ASP A 92 3.10 7.16 -26.87
C ASP A 92 1.94 8.17 -26.76
N ASP A 93 1.73 8.98 -27.79
CA ASP A 93 0.58 9.86 -27.90
C ASP A 93 -0.74 9.07 -27.81
N PHE A 94 -1.68 9.55 -27.00
CA PHE A 94 -2.97 8.90 -26.78
C PHE A 94 -4.13 9.88 -26.93
N ALA A 95 -5.31 9.33 -27.19
CA ALA A 95 -6.58 10.05 -27.14
C ALA A 95 -7.63 9.17 -26.47
N ILE A 96 -8.20 9.64 -25.36
CA ILE A 96 -9.26 8.90 -24.65
C ILE A 96 -10.48 8.72 -25.52
N ASN A 97 -11.11 7.57 -25.43
CA ASN A 97 -12.41 7.32 -26.02
C ASN A 97 -13.48 7.86 -25.08
N GLU A 98 -14.07 9.01 -25.43
CA GLU A 98 -15.09 9.71 -24.61
C GLU A 98 -16.41 8.91 -24.46
N GLU A 99 -16.61 7.84 -25.22
CA GLU A 99 -17.75 6.91 -25.01
C GLU A 99 -17.50 5.95 -23.84
N ILE A 100 -16.21 5.77 -23.45
CA ILE A 100 -15.77 4.84 -22.42
C ILE A 100 -15.38 5.58 -21.14
N HIS A 101 -14.61 6.66 -21.28
CA HIS A 101 -14.04 7.42 -20.17
C HIS A 101 -14.48 8.88 -20.17
N ASP A 102 -14.94 9.38 -19.01
CA ASP A 102 -15.34 10.78 -18.83
C ASP A 102 -14.10 11.68 -18.58
N GLU A 103 -13.06 11.18 -17.94
CA GLU A 103 -11.83 11.92 -17.62
C GLU A 103 -10.59 10.99 -17.58
N ALA A 104 -9.41 11.58 -17.72
CA ALA A 104 -8.14 10.88 -17.52
C ALA A 104 -7.12 11.80 -16.83
N LYS A 105 -6.28 11.22 -15.96
CA LYS A 105 -5.27 11.95 -15.19
C LYS A 105 -3.97 11.18 -15.05
N TRP A 106 -2.87 11.92 -15.05
CA TRP A 106 -1.63 11.46 -14.47
C TRP A 106 -1.66 11.76 -12.97
N LEU A 107 -1.49 10.74 -12.14
CA LEU A 107 -1.54 10.83 -10.68
C LEU A 107 -0.16 10.53 -10.11
N THR A 108 0.39 11.48 -9.38
CA THR A 108 1.59 11.29 -8.57
C THR A 108 1.27 10.42 -7.35
N LYS A 109 2.29 9.94 -6.65
CA LYS A 109 2.12 9.15 -5.41
C LYS A 109 1.17 9.82 -4.41
N ASP A 110 1.29 11.14 -4.22
CA ASP A 110 0.51 11.89 -3.24
C ASP A 110 -0.93 12.15 -3.70
N GLU A 111 -1.21 12.00 -4.99
CA GLU A 111 -2.53 12.17 -5.60
C GLU A 111 -3.30 10.86 -5.76
N LEU A 112 -2.69 9.70 -5.55
CA LEU A 112 -3.35 8.40 -5.70
C LEU A 112 -4.61 8.25 -4.83
N ASP A 113 -4.67 8.89 -3.66
CA ASP A 113 -5.85 8.88 -2.79
C ASP A 113 -6.86 10.00 -3.10
N SER A 114 -6.63 10.81 -4.14
CA SER A 114 -7.51 11.94 -4.51
C SER A 114 -8.72 11.54 -5.37
N VAL A 115 -8.75 10.33 -5.87
CA VAL A 115 -9.78 9.81 -6.75
C VAL A 115 -10.51 8.61 -6.13
N ASN A 116 -11.75 8.36 -6.59
CA ASN A 116 -12.56 7.25 -6.09
C ASN A 116 -12.31 6.00 -6.94
N TRP A 117 -11.34 5.19 -6.55
CA TRP A 117 -10.98 3.98 -7.28
C TRP A 117 -12.07 2.91 -7.28
N LEU A 118 -12.14 2.11 -8.35
CA LEU A 118 -12.80 0.81 -8.32
C LEU A 118 -12.19 -0.07 -7.23
N ALA A 119 -13.00 -0.85 -6.55
CA ALA A 119 -12.57 -1.63 -5.38
C ALA A 119 -11.43 -2.63 -5.66
N ALA A 120 -11.35 -3.16 -6.89
CA ALA A 120 -10.22 -4.00 -7.29
C ALA A 120 -8.96 -3.17 -7.56
N ASP A 121 -9.12 -2.00 -8.18
CA ASP A 121 -7.99 -1.10 -8.50
C ASP A 121 -7.40 -0.47 -7.24
N GLU A 122 -8.21 -0.20 -6.21
CA GLU A 122 -7.74 0.24 -4.89
C GLU A 122 -6.69 -0.71 -4.29
N LYS A 123 -6.79 -2.02 -4.59
CA LYS A 123 -5.77 -3.00 -4.17
C LYS A 123 -4.40 -2.76 -4.81
N ILE A 124 -4.37 -2.19 -6.02
CA ILE A 124 -3.13 -1.87 -6.73
C ILE A 124 -2.50 -0.59 -6.15
N VAL A 125 -3.32 0.37 -5.73
CA VAL A 125 -2.90 1.71 -5.30
C VAL A 125 -1.82 1.66 -4.21
N ASN A 126 -1.99 0.79 -3.20
CA ASN A 126 -0.99 0.69 -2.14
C ASN A 126 0.34 0.08 -2.61
N LYS A 127 0.29 -0.87 -3.56
CA LYS A 127 1.50 -1.40 -4.22
C LYS A 127 2.18 -0.33 -5.06
N LEU A 128 1.40 0.54 -5.72
CA LEU A 128 1.92 1.68 -6.48
C LEU A 128 2.58 2.74 -5.60
N LYS A 129 2.05 3.01 -4.41
CA LYS A 129 2.71 3.89 -3.44
C LYS A 129 4.12 3.41 -3.12
N ILE A 130 4.32 2.09 -2.99
CA ILE A 130 5.65 1.49 -2.80
C ILE A 130 6.47 1.65 -4.09
N TYR A 131 5.90 1.32 -5.24
CA TYR A 131 6.57 1.40 -6.54
C TYR A 131 7.09 2.83 -6.83
N LEU A 132 6.28 3.84 -6.56
CA LEU A 132 6.61 5.27 -6.75
C LEU A 132 7.49 5.86 -5.64
N SER A 133 7.81 5.11 -4.59
CA SER A 133 8.66 5.57 -3.49
C SER A 133 10.10 5.07 -3.67
N SER A 134 11.08 5.91 -3.31
CA SER A 134 12.50 5.57 -3.37
C SER A 134 13.06 5.21 -2.00
N LYS A 135 12.64 5.91 -0.95
CA LYS A 135 13.15 5.78 0.43
C LYS A 135 12.02 5.39 1.38
N ILE A 136 12.10 4.16 1.87
CA ILE A 136 11.00 3.55 2.61
C ILE A 136 11.46 3.14 4.01
N ALA A 137 10.75 3.65 5.04
CA ALA A 137 10.88 3.15 6.40
C ALA A 137 10.01 1.90 6.59
N VAL A 138 10.55 0.84 7.18
CA VAL A 138 9.82 -0.42 7.35
C VAL A 138 9.94 -0.92 8.77
N SER A 139 8.81 -1.35 9.37
CA SER A 139 8.85 -2.05 10.65
C SER A 139 9.77 -3.27 10.57
N ALA A 140 10.87 -3.28 11.32
CA ALA A 140 11.93 -4.28 11.22
C ALA A 140 11.42 -5.73 11.32
N CYS A 141 10.36 -5.96 12.10
CA CYS A 141 9.74 -7.28 12.22
C CYS A 141 9.11 -7.79 10.91
N LEU A 142 8.68 -6.91 9.99
CA LEU A 142 8.14 -7.29 8.68
C LEU A 142 9.22 -7.82 7.74
N LEU A 143 10.47 -7.46 7.99
CA LEU A 143 11.65 -7.92 7.24
C LEU A 143 12.48 -8.96 8.02
N GLY A 144 11.84 -9.70 8.92
CA GLY A 144 12.41 -10.88 9.58
C GLY A 144 13.16 -10.63 10.88
N ASP A 145 13.31 -9.37 11.35
CA ASP A 145 13.97 -9.10 12.61
C ASP A 145 13.14 -9.59 13.80
N ASN A 146 13.72 -10.38 14.69
CA ASN A 146 13.05 -10.95 15.87
C ASN A 146 12.88 -9.91 16.99
N CYS A 147 12.17 -8.82 16.67
CA CYS A 147 12.02 -7.65 17.54
C CYS A 147 10.64 -7.48 18.19
N ARG A 148 9.73 -8.43 17.98
CA ARG A 148 8.43 -8.42 18.66
C ARG A 148 8.58 -8.67 20.16
N TYR A 149 7.56 -8.26 20.93
CA TYR A 149 7.52 -8.48 22.37
C TYR A 149 7.79 -9.94 22.81
N ASN A 150 7.41 -10.92 21.97
CA ASN A 150 7.59 -12.35 22.23
C ASN A 150 8.86 -12.97 21.61
N GLY A 151 9.77 -12.17 21.08
CA GLY A 151 11.01 -12.63 20.45
C GLY A 151 10.85 -13.24 19.05
N LYS A 152 9.69 -13.04 18.41
CA LYS A 152 9.42 -13.48 17.03
C LYS A 152 9.45 -12.30 16.06
N ASN A 153 9.20 -12.57 14.78
CA ASN A 153 9.01 -11.57 13.73
C ASN A 153 7.63 -11.70 13.07
N ASN A 154 7.38 -10.87 12.06
CA ASN A 154 6.19 -10.88 11.20
C ASN A 154 6.65 -10.83 9.72
N TYR A 155 7.69 -11.60 9.38
CA TYR A 155 8.24 -11.60 8.04
C TYR A 155 7.14 -11.72 6.97
N ASN A 156 7.24 -10.88 5.96
CA ASN A 156 6.32 -10.82 4.84
C ASN A 156 7.13 -10.80 3.53
N GLU A 157 7.06 -11.89 2.78
CA GLU A 157 7.81 -12.09 1.55
C GLU A 157 7.40 -11.10 0.44
N GLU A 158 6.11 -10.76 0.37
CA GLU A 158 5.61 -9.81 -0.62
C GLU A 158 6.17 -8.41 -0.39
N ILE A 159 6.24 -7.96 0.87
CA ILE A 159 6.87 -6.69 1.22
C ILE A 159 8.35 -6.72 0.83
N GLU A 160 9.08 -7.77 1.17
CA GLU A 160 10.49 -7.88 0.80
C GLU A 160 10.69 -7.82 -0.72
N HIS A 161 9.82 -8.47 -1.48
CA HIS A 161 9.85 -8.43 -2.94
C HIS A 161 9.59 -7.02 -3.51
N LEU A 162 8.59 -6.31 -3.00
CA LEU A 162 8.25 -4.94 -3.42
C LEU A 162 9.34 -3.91 -3.08
N LEU A 163 10.21 -4.23 -2.12
CA LEU A 163 11.29 -3.35 -1.67
C LEU A 163 12.63 -3.57 -2.41
N LYS A 164 12.71 -4.51 -3.35
CA LYS A 164 13.96 -4.99 -3.95
C LYS A 164 14.78 -3.85 -4.52
N ASP A 165 14.42 -2.86 -5.07
CA ASP A 165 15.25 -1.78 -5.64
C ASP A 165 15.06 -0.45 -4.89
N LYS A 166 14.66 -0.50 -3.62
CA LYS A 166 14.38 0.65 -2.78
C LYS A 166 15.45 0.87 -1.71
N GLU A 167 15.65 2.12 -1.32
CA GLU A 167 16.47 2.46 -0.14
C GLU A 167 15.63 2.23 1.12
N VAL A 168 15.93 1.12 1.84
CA VAL A 168 15.11 0.64 2.95
C VAL A 168 15.72 0.98 4.29
N TYR A 169 14.92 1.61 5.16
CA TYR A 169 15.26 1.92 6.54
C TYR A 169 14.48 1.04 7.50
N LYS A 170 15.09 -0.06 7.97
CA LYS A 170 14.49 -0.91 9.01
C LYS A 170 14.43 -0.17 10.34
N ILE A 171 13.28 -0.14 10.98
CA ILE A 171 13.09 0.56 12.25
C ILE A 171 12.16 -0.23 13.19
N CYS A 172 12.50 -0.29 14.45
CA CYS A 172 11.64 -0.81 15.51
C CYS A 172 11.74 0.12 16.73
N PRO A 173 10.76 1.03 16.92
CA PRO A 173 10.78 1.92 18.09
C PRO A 173 10.76 1.16 19.42
N GLU A 174 10.11 0.00 19.47
CA GLU A 174 10.06 -0.81 20.69
C GLU A 174 11.41 -1.40 21.12
N ILE A 175 12.31 -1.69 20.18
CA ILE A 175 13.69 -2.06 20.51
C ILE A 175 14.47 -0.86 21.05
N LEU A 176 14.20 0.32 20.51
CA LEU A 176 14.87 1.56 20.91
C LEU A 176 14.46 2.05 22.31
N THR A 177 13.40 1.48 22.90
CA THR A 177 13.07 1.69 24.32
C THR A 177 14.14 1.17 25.28
N GLY A 178 15.03 0.27 24.83
CA GLY A 178 16.00 -0.44 25.68
C GLY A 178 15.40 -1.61 26.48
N LEU A 179 14.12 -1.91 26.34
CA LEU A 179 13.50 -3.05 26.99
C LEU A 179 14.00 -4.38 26.41
N SER A 180 14.12 -5.38 27.26
CA SER A 180 14.56 -6.73 26.87
C SER A 180 13.55 -7.42 25.95
N ILE A 181 14.01 -8.43 25.22
CA ILE A 181 13.18 -9.39 24.51
C ILE A 181 13.37 -10.76 25.18
N PRO A 182 12.30 -11.46 25.55
CA PRO A 182 10.89 -11.07 25.49
C PRO A 182 10.53 -9.97 26.50
N ARG A 183 9.42 -9.25 26.22
CA ARG A 183 8.87 -8.22 27.11
C ARG A 183 7.35 -8.37 27.24
N LYS A 184 6.75 -7.72 28.23
CA LYS A 184 5.30 -7.73 28.40
C LYS A 184 4.62 -7.09 27.17
N PRO A 185 3.51 -7.63 26.67
CA PRO A 185 2.69 -6.96 25.67
C PRO A 185 2.11 -5.68 26.28
N VAL A 186 1.92 -4.68 25.44
CA VAL A 186 1.30 -3.41 25.81
C VAL A 186 0.22 -3.05 24.80
N GLU A 187 -0.77 -2.29 25.26
CA GLU A 187 -1.83 -1.70 24.44
C GLU A 187 -1.99 -0.21 24.77
N ILE A 188 -2.72 0.54 23.91
CA ILE A 188 -3.03 1.95 24.19
C ILE A 188 -4.41 2.04 24.82
N LYS A 189 -4.50 2.68 25.97
CA LYS A 189 -5.76 3.02 26.66
C LYS A 189 -5.70 4.45 27.18
N ASP A 190 -6.71 5.25 26.89
CA ASP A 190 -6.82 6.65 27.34
C ASP A 190 -5.53 7.46 27.05
N ASN A 191 -4.96 7.31 25.86
CA ASN A 191 -3.68 7.87 25.41
C ASN A 191 -2.44 7.43 26.21
N LYS A 192 -2.52 6.37 26.99
CA LYS A 192 -1.41 5.76 27.72
C LYS A 192 -1.05 4.41 27.14
N VAL A 193 0.23 4.10 27.13
CA VAL A 193 0.73 2.75 26.85
C VAL A 193 0.77 1.97 28.15
N ILE A 194 -0.03 0.94 28.27
CA ILE A 194 -0.16 0.15 29.49
C ILE A 194 0.14 -1.32 29.26
N THR A 195 0.68 -2.00 30.27
CA THR A 195 0.73 -3.47 30.31
C THR A 195 -0.60 -4.05 30.78
N GLN A 196 -0.75 -5.38 30.64
CA GLN A 196 -1.92 -6.10 31.16
C GLN A 196 -2.12 -5.93 32.68
N ASP A 197 -1.04 -5.67 33.42
CA ASP A 197 -1.05 -5.40 34.84
C ASP A 197 -1.32 -3.91 35.18
N ASN A 198 -1.73 -3.10 34.19
CA ASN A 198 -1.94 -1.64 34.27
C ASN A 198 -0.68 -0.83 34.64
N GLU A 199 0.53 -1.34 34.39
CA GLU A 199 1.76 -0.57 34.50
C GLU A 199 1.84 0.44 33.36
N ASP A 200 2.07 1.72 33.68
CA ASP A 200 2.19 2.80 32.69
C ASP A 200 3.60 2.79 32.08
N MET A 201 3.68 2.49 30.78
CA MET A 201 4.92 2.40 30.00
C MET A 201 5.08 3.59 29.02
N THR A 202 4.22 4.61 29.12
CA THR A 202 4.08 5.68 28.13
C THR A 202 5.42 6.38 27.88
N GLU A 203 6.10 6.84 28.91
CA GLU A 203 7.37 7.58 28.79
C GLU A 203 8.48 6.74 28.10
N ILE A 204 8.54 5.45 28.42
CA ILE A 204 9.52 4.53 27.84
C ILE A 204 9.26 4.34 26.35
N PHE A 205 7.99 4.18 25.96
CA PHE A 205 7.61 4.01 24.55
C PHE A 205 7.74 5.30 23.76
N LEU A 206 7.41 6.45 24.34
CA LEU A 206 7.66 7.76 23.73
C LEU A 206 9.15 7.97 23.45
N HIS A 207 10.01 7.66 24.43
CA HIS A 207 11.45 7.71 24.23
C HIS A 207 11.93 6.84 23.05
N GLY A 208 11.43 5.60 22.95
CA GLY A 208 11.74 4.71 21.81
C GLY A 208 11.27 5.28 20.46
N VAL A 209 10.12 5.94 20.44
CA VAL A 209 9.58 6.63 19.26
C VAL A 209 10.43 7.82 18.86
N ASP A 210 10.86 8.65 19.83
CA ASP A 210 11.75 9.78 19.58
C ASP A 210 13.10 9.32 19.03
N MET A 211 13.67 8.26 19.59
CA MET A 211 14.90 7.64 19.09
C MET A 211 14.76 7.11 17.66
N ALA A 212 13.60 6.57 17.31
CA ALA A 212 13.30 6.12 15.95
C ALA A 212 13.20 7.31 14.99
N TRP A 213 12.54 8.38 15.40
CA TRP A 213 12.42 9.61 14.62
C TRP A 213 13.77 10.25 14.35
N GLU A 214 14.63 10.36 15.36
CA GLU A 214 15.99 10.91 15.20
C GLU A 214 16.83 10.14 14.15
N LYS A 215 16.55 8.85 13.94
CA LYS A 215 17.22 8.06 12.90
C LYS A 215 16.68 8.31 11.50
N LEU A 216 15.46 8.80 11.37
CA LEU A 216 14.74 8.92 10.08
C LEU A 216 14.54 10.36 9.60
N LYS A 217 14.45 11.35 10.49
CA LYS A 217 14.04 12.73 10.18
C LYS A 217 14.83 13.40 9.03
N ASP A 218 16.12 13.04 8.89
CA ASP A 218 17.01 13.63 7.87
C ASP A 218 17.19 12.70 6.64
N LYS A 219 16.38 11.65 6.53
CA LYS A 219 16.50 10.65 5.45
C LYS A 219 15.61 10.94 4.25
N ASN A 220 14.71 11.92 4.34
CA ASN A 220 13.69 12.21 3.33
C ASN A 220 12.88 10.94 2.98
N ILE A 221 12.27 10.35 4.00
CA ILE A 221 11.44 9.15 3.83
C ILE A 221 10.18 9.49 3.03
N ASP A 222 9.94 8.77 1.96
CA ASP A 222 8.77 8.93 1.08
C ASP A 222 7.53 8.21 1.61
N LEU A 223 7.76 7.04 2.24
CA LEU A 223 6.70 6.14 2.67
C LEU A 223 7.17 5.34 3.90
N ALA A 224 6.24 5.02 4.79
CA ALA A 224 6.49 4.06 5.86
C ALA A 224 5.53 2.86 5.76
N ILE A 225 6.08 1.64 5.77
CA ILE A 225 5.32 0.39 5.84
C ILE A 225 5.42 -0.13 7.27
N LEU A 226 4.34 -0.02 8.02
CA LEU A 226 4.36 -0.30 9.44
C LEU A 226 3.50 -1.52 9.79
N LYS A 227 3.87 -2.21 10.90
CA LYS A 227 3.11 -3.36 11.41
C LYS A 227 1.72 -2.95 11.90
N ALA A 228 0.66 -3.48 11.29
CA ALA A 228 -0.72 -3.26 11.69
C ALA A 228 -0.99 -3.64 13.16
N ASN A 229 -1.94 -2.95 13.77
CA ASN A 229 -2.48 -3.20 15.12
C ASN A 229 -1.47 -3.07 16.27
N SER A 230 -0.21 -2.69 16.00
CA SER A 230 0.78 -2.46 17.06
C SER A 230 0.49 -1.14 17.78
N PRO A 231 0.65 -1.08 19.13
CA PRO A 231 0.53 0.18 19.88
C PRO A 231 1.56 1.23 19.46
N THR A 232 2.62 0.82 18.78
CA THR A 232 3.65 1.72 18.27
C THR A 232 3.47 2.00 16.78
N CYS A 233 3.23 0.96 15.97
CA CYS A 233 3.27 1.00 14.51
C CYS A 233 1.89 1.00 13.82
N GLY A 234 0.80 0.65 14.50
CA GLY A 234 -0.54 0.56 13.89
C GLY A 234 -0.99 1.88 13.26
N SER A 235 -1.47 1.85 12.01
CA SER A 235 -1.74 3.06 11.21
C SER A 235 -3.21 3.38 10.95
N LYS A 236 -4.12 2.44 11.20
CA LYS A 236 -5.58 2.59 11.05
C LYS A 236 -6.33 2.06 12.25
N THR A 237 -5.86 0.93 12.79
CA THR A 237 -6.45 0.27 13.95
C THR A 237 -5.39 -0.12 14.96
N ILE A 238 -5.76 -0.09 16.23
CA ILE A 238 -4.95 -0.53 17.37
C ILE A 238 -5.85 -1.35 18.33
N TYR A 239 -5.26 -2.07 19.28
CA TYR A 239 -6.01 -2.70 20.35
C TYR A 239 -6.50 -1.66 21.36
N ASP A 240 -7.69 -1.90 21.95
CA ASP A 240 -8.46 -0.96 22.76
C ASP A 240 -7.97 -0.79 24.22
N GLY A 241 -6.87 -1.43 24.58
CA GLY A 241 -6.30 -1.37 25.94
C GLY A 241 -6.95 -2.30 26.94
N THR A 242 -7.83 -3.19 26.50
CA THR A 242 -8.49 -4.18 27.40
C THR A 242 -7.84 -5.55 27.37
N PHE A 243 -6.88 -5.79 26.46
CA PHE A 243 -6.24 -7.08 26.22
C PHE A 243 -7.23 -8.20 25.84
N SER A 244 -8.39 -7.81 25.28
CA SER A 244 -9.45 -8.72 24.79
C SER A 244 -9.36 -9.02 23.29
N HIS A 245 -8.29 -8.57 22.61
CA HIS A 245 -8.14 -8.61 21.16
C HIS A 245 -9.16 -7.77 20.37
N THR A 246 -9.79 -6.81 21.01
CA THR A 246 -10.71 -5.86 20.38
C THR A 246 -9.92 -4.75 19.69
N LEU A 247 -10.22 -4.52 18.40
CA LEU A 247 -9.62 -3.45 17.61
C LEU A 247 -10.53 -2.22 17.60
N VAL A 248 -9.91 -1.06 17.71
CA VAL A 248 -10.55 0.25 17.56
C VAL A 248 -9.79 1.08 16.54
N GLU A 249 -10.47 2.05 15.94
CA GLU A 249 -9.82 3.04 15.09
C GLU A 249 -8.79 3.83 15.89
N GLY A 250 -7.59 3.97 15.33
CA GLY A 250 -6.52 4.68 16.01
C GLY A 250 -5.16 4.45 15.37
N ASN A 251 -4.19 5.23 15.85
CA ASN A 251 -2.81 5.12 15.42
C ASN A 251 -1.90 4.79 16.60
N GLY A 252 -0.93 3.92 16.36
CA GLY A 252 0.20 3.73 17.27
C GLY A 252 1.07 4.99 17.35
N LEU A 253 1.84 5.11 18.39
CA LEU A 253 2.61 6.33 18.69
C LEU A 253 3.53 6.75 17.53
N PHE A 254 4.26 5.81 16.94
CA PHE A 254 5.19 6.09 15.84
C PHE A 254 4.47 6.38 14.52
N ALA A 255 3.40 5.62 14.21
CA ALA A 255 2.58 5.89 13.04
C ALA A 255 1.99 7.30 13.08
N LYS A 256 1.51 7.73 14.26
CA LYS A 256 1.02 9.09 14.47
C LYS A 256 2.11 10.13 14.23
N LEU A 257 3.30 9.94 14.83
CA LEU A 257 4.42 10.86 14.67
C LEU A 257 4.81 11.04 13.19
N LEU A 258 4.89 9.94 12.43
CA LEU A 258 5.22 10.00 11.01
C LEU A 258 4.14 10.76 10.21
N LYS A 259 2.85 10.49 10.46
CA LYS A 259 1.74 11.21 9.82
C LYS A 259 1.73 12.69 10.15
N ASP A 260 2.01 13.06 11.40
CA ASP A 260 2.11 14.47 11.84
C ASP A 260 3.26 15.19 11.11
N ASN A 261 4.31 14.46 10.72
CA ASN A 261 5.42 14.95 9.90
C ASN A 261 5.22 14.76 8.38
N LYS A 262 3.97 14.49 7.93
CA LYS A 262 3.59 14.38 6.52
C LYS A 262 4.22 13.20 5.77
N ILE A 263 4.72 12.19 6.47
CA ILE A 263 5.16 10.95 5.86
C ILE A 263 3.92 10.05 5.67
N MET A 264 3.73 9.57 4.46
CA MET A 264 2.68 8.61 4.14
C MET A 264 2.92 7.30 4.90
N VAL A 265 1.87 6.75 5.53
CA VAL A 265 1.97 5.50 6.32
C VAL A 265 0.93 4.51 5.85
N ILE A 266 1.39 3.33 5.45
CA ILE A 266 0.56 2.15 5.16
C ILE A 266 0.96 0.99 6.06
N SER A 267 0.12 -0.04 6.14
CA SER A 267 0.41 -1.29 6.85
C SER A 267 0.58 -2.46 5.90
N GLU A 268 1.11 -3.57 6.37
CA GLU A 268 1.18 -4.81 5.60
C GLU A 268 -0.20 -5.28 5.11
N LYS A 269 -1.26 -4.99 5.86
CA LYS A 269 -2.64 -5.34 5.48
C LYS A 269 -3.21 -4.52 4.32
N ASP A 270 -2.63 -3.38 4.05
CA ASP A 270 -3.04 -2.53 2.93
C ASP A 270 -2.46 -3.05 1.61
N ILE A 271 -1.51 -3.98 1.67
CA ILE A 271 -0.80 -4.56 0.51
C ILE A 271 -1.40 -5.93 0.12
N GLU A 272 -1.96 -6.68 1.10
CA GLU A 272 -2.59 -7.99 0.95
C GLU A 272 -3.84 -7.98 0.04
#